data_6dd423648ea8ac767bd25c9ae2ec44bc
#
_entry.id   6dd423648ea8ac767bd25c9ae2ec44bc
#
_cell.length_a   1.000
_cell.length_b   1.000
_cell.length_c   1.000
_cell.angle_alpha   90.00
_cell.angle_beta   90.00
_cell.angle_gamma   90.00
#
_symmetry.space_group_name_H-M   'P 1'
#
loop_
_entity.id
_entity.type
_entity.pdbx_description
1 polymer ?
#
loop_
_entity_poly.entity_id
_entity_poly.type
_entity_poly.pdbx_seq_one_letter_code
_entity_poly.pdbx_strand_id
1 'polypeptide(L)'
;MEEINKLKEIIDTRLFNNPLAQLQHRTWLIHWSLFPLFNHESSRETLTDMFFSPAYINTIQTNCPWILRYLAAAVITGRNRGRNSNQYQKQLKDLIRIVRQEGYEYNDPVTDFIKALYIDFDFEEAQKKLSETEEILKNDFFLLGAADLFVDSARHLISESYCKIHQRIDIK
;
A
#
# COMPACT_ATOMS: atom_id res chain seq x y z
N MET A 1 8.95 -16.01 -7.35
CA MET A 1 8.58 -16.07 -5.91
C MET A 1 9.57 -16.83 -5.07
N GLU A 2 9.94 -18.02 -5.46
CA GLU A 2 10.90 -18.87 -4.74
C GLU A 2 12.24 -18.18 -4.49
N GLU A 3 12.77 -17.48 -5.47
CA GLU A 3 14.02 -16.71 -5.38
C GLU A 3 13.91 -15.54 -4.37
N ILE A 4 12.80 -14.83 -4.38
CA ILE A 4 12.56 -13.72 -3.41
C ILE A 4 12.51 -14.26 -1.99
N ASN A 5 11.83 -15.38 -1.77
CA ASN A 5 11.76 -16.01 -0.45
C ASN A 5 13.13 -16.52 0.02
N LYS A 6 13.93 -17.09 -0.88
CA LYS A 6 15.32 -17.48 -0.58
C LYS A 6 16.18 -16.27 -0.21
N LEU A 7 16.09 -15.18 -0.99
CA LEU A 7 16.82 -13.95 -0.70
C LEU A 7 16.37 -13.33 0.63
N LYS A 8 15.07 -13.30 0.90
CA LYS A 8 14.51 -12.86 2.18
C LYS A 8 15.10 -13.66 3.33
N GLU A 9 15.09 -14.98 3.26
CA GLU A 9 15.62 -15.86 4.27
C GLU A 9 17.12 -15.60 4.51
N ILE A 10 17.91 -15.47 3.44
CA ILE A 10 19.33 -15.15 3.53
C ILE A 10 19.56 -13.79 4.21
N ILE A 11 18.79 -12.76 3.86
CA ILE A 11 18.93 -11.42 4.44
C ILE A 11 18.51 -11.41 5.92
N ASP A 12 17.47 -12.16 6.28
CA ASP A 12 16.94 -12.16 7.64
C ASP A 12 17.76 -13.05 8.59
N THR A 13 18.39 -14.12 8.09
CA THR A 13 19.15 -15.08 8.91
C THR A 13 20.64 -14.78 8.95
N ARG A 14 21.19 -14.08 7.95
CA ARG A 14 22.62 -13.80 7.89
C ARG A 14 23.03 -12.82 9.00
N LEU A 15 24.05 -13.18 9.73
CA LEU A 15 24.70 -12.26 10.68
C LEU A 15 25.48 -11.20 9.89
N PHE A 16 24.95 -9.99 9.87
CA PHE A 16 25.65 -8.83 9.32
C PHE A 16 26.51 -8.20 10.41
N ASN A 17 27.75 -7.88 10.09
CA ASN A 17 28.64 -7.18 11.01
C ASN A 17 28.15 -5.74 11.29
N ASN A 18 27.30 -5.20 10.43
CA ASN A 18 26.71 -3.89 10.56
C ASN A 18 25.18 -3.97 10.34
N PRO A 19 24.35 -3.57 11.33
CA PRO A 19 22.89 -3.51 11.18
C PRO A 19 22.42 -2.66 10.00
N LEU A 20 23.18 -1.61 9.65
CA LEU A 20 22.89 -0.76 8.51
C LEU A 20 22.99 -1.52 7.18
N ALA A 21 23.91 -2.47 7.06
CA ALA A 21 24.03 -3.31 5.88
C ALA A 21 22.79 -4.19 5.68
N GLN A 22 22.25 -4.75 6.76
CA GLN A 22 21.00 -5.53 6.69
C GLN A 22 19.82 -4.66 6.24
N LEU A 23 19.71 -3.44 6.78
CA LEU A 23 18.70 -2.48 6.39
C LEU A 23 18.80 -2.13 4.88
N GLN A 24 20.01 -1.90 4.37
CA GLN A 24 20.25 -1.64 2.95
C GLN A 24 19.86 -2.82 2.07
N HIS A 25 20.18 -4.06 2.45
CA HIS A 25 19.79 -5.26 1.71
C HIS A 25 18.27 -5.46 1.70
N ARG A 26 17.57 -5.19 2.81
CA ARG A 26 16.11 -5.21 2.85
C ARG A 26 15.50 -4.14 1.94
N THR A 27 16.03 -2.92 1.98
CA THR A 27 15.60 -1.83 1.09
C THR A 27 15.75 -2.23 -0.38
N TRP A 28 16.89 -2.82 -0.72
CA TRP A 28 17.14 -3.30 -2.07
C TRP A 28 16.16 -4.39 -2.48
N LEU A 29 15.92 -5.38 -1.63
CA LEU A 29 14.94 -6.44 -1.90
C LEU A 29 13.52 -5.88 -2.08
N ILE A 30 13.10 -4.91 -1.27
CA ILE A 30 11.80 -4.23 -1.39
C ILE A 30 11.66 -3.61 -2.78
N HIS A 31 12.64 -2.83 -3.23
CA HIS A 31 12.58 -2.16 -4.54
C HIS A 31 12.50 -3.18 -5.69
N TRP A 32 13.31 -4.23 -5.67
CA TRP A 32 13.24 -5.27 -6.70
C TRP A 32 11.93 -6.06 -6.67
N SER A 33 11.32 -6.21 -5.50
CA SER A 33 10.03 -6.88 -5.34
C SER A 33 8.86 -6.12 -5.95
N LEU A 34 9.01 -4.82 -6.28
CA LEU A 34 7.97 -4.06 -6.99
C LEU A 34 7.68 -4.63 -8.39
N PHE A 35 8.69 -5.16 -9.09
CA PHE A 35 8.49 -5.77 -10.40
C PHE A 35 7.50 -6.95 -10.35
N PRO A 36 7.70 -8.00 -9.55
CA PRO A 36 6.72 -9.08 -9.45
C PRO A 36 5.44 -8.68 -8.72
N LEU A 37 5.45 -7.65 -7.85
CA LEU A 37 4.26 -7.16 -7.15
C LEU A 37 3.20 -6.66 -8.13
N PHE A 38 3.59 -5.96 -9.18
CA PHE A 38 2.66 -5.39 -10.15
C PHE A 38 2.52 -6.20 -11.43
N ASN A 39 3.52 -7.03 -11.79
CA ASN A 39 3.49 -7.82 -13.02
C ASN A 39 2.97 -9.25 -12.83
N HIS A 40 2.93 -9.79 -11.60
CA HIS A 40 2.49 -11.16 -11.33
C HIS A 40 1.40 -11.20 -10.26
N GLU A 41 0.19 -11.54 -10.66
CA GLU A 41 -0.97 -11.60 -9.75
C GLU A 41 -0.80 -12.60 -8.61
N SER A 42 -0.24 -13.78 -8.90
CA SER A 42 0.00 -14.84 -7.91
C SER A 42 1.01 -14.45 -6.83
N SER A 43 1.89 -13.49 -7.12
CA SER A 43 2.94 -13.04 -6.19
C SER A 43 2.50 -11.89 -5.30
N ARG A 44 1.47 -11.18 -5.69
CA ARG A 44 1.04 -9.93 -5.04
C ARG A 44 0.66 -10.11 -3.58
N GLU A 45 -0.11 -11.14 -3.26
CA GLU A 45 -0.55 -11.39 -1.89
C GLU A 45 0.63 -11.70 -0.97
N THR A 46 1.49 -12.62 -1.39
CA THR A 46 2.67 -13.01 -0.61
C THR A 46 3.64 -11.85 -0.40
N LEU A 47 3.83 -11.00 -1.43
CA LEU A 47 4.70 -9.83 -1.33
C LEU A 47 4.08 -8.72 -0.46
N THR A 48 2.76 -8.53 -0.54
CA THR A 48 2.06 -7.60 0.35
C THR A 48 2.21 -8.03 1.81
N ASP A 49 2.04 -9.32 2.11
CA ASP A 49 2.26 -9.86 3.46
C ASP A 49 3.71 -9.72 3.92
N MET A 50 4.67 -9.92 3.02
CA MET A 50 6.09 -9.69 3.31
C MET A 50 6.33 -8.23 3.69
N PHE A 51 5.76 -7.27 2.97
CA PHE A 51 5.93 -5.84 3.26
C PHE A 51 5.31 -5.43 4.60
N PHE A 52 4.20 -6.07 5.03
CA PHE A 52 3.61 -5.85 6.35
C PHE A 52 4.34 -6.57 7.47
N SER A 53 5.31 -7.43 7.19
CA SER A 53 6.09 -8.05 8.27
C SER A 53 6.91 -7.00 9.04
N PRO A 54 7.10 -7.14 10.38
CA PRO A 54 7.70 -6.09 11.21
C PRO A 54 9.08 -5.61 10.72
N ALA A 55 9.91 -6.51 10.24
CA ALA A 55 11.25 -6.18 9.76
C ALA A 55 11.22 -5.31 8.49
N TYR A 56 10.27 -5.60 7.58
CA TYR A 56 10.16 -4.90 6.30
C TYR A 56 9.40 -3.59 6.44
N ILE A 57 8.34 -3.55 7.25
CA ILE A 57 7.62 -2.29 7.49
C ILE A 57 8.51 -1.27 8.20
N ASN A 58 9.33 -1.69 9.19
CA ASN A 58 10.31 -0.82 9.80
C ASN A 58 11.33 -0.30 8.79
N THR A 59 11.79 -1.15 7.85
CA THR A 59 12.70 -0.73 6.78
C THR A 59 12.04 0.30 5.86
N ILE A 60 10.77 0.10 5.51
CA ILE A 60 10.00 1.06 4.70
C ILE A 60 9.91 2.41 5.42
N GLN A 61 9.49 2.41 6.68
CA GLN A 61 9.34 3.63 7.46
C GLN A 61 10.65 4.39 7.66
N THR A 62 11.76 3.69 7.91
CA THR A 62 13.03 4.35 8.24
C THR A 62 13.88 4.73 7.03
N ASN A 63 13.77 4.01 5.91
CA ASN A 63 14.73 4.15 4.81
C ASN A 63 14.11 4.43 3.45
N CYS A 64 12.84 4.07 3.22
CA CYS A 64 12.19 4.21 1.92
C CYS A 64 10.67 4.46 2.02
N PRO A 65 10.24 5.54 2.67
CA PRO A 65 8.81 5.81 2.92
C PRO A 65 7.98 5.95 1.63
N TRP A 66 8.60 6.30 0.49
CA TRP A 66 7.93 6.33 -0.81
C TRP A 66 7.36 4.99 -1.27
N ILE A 67 7.81 3.87 -0.69
CA ILE A 67 7.24 2.54 -0.93
C ILE A 67 5.80 2.43 -0.41
N LEU A 68 5.39 3.29 0.53
CA LEU A 68 4.01 3.33 1.02
C LEU A 68 3.00 3.61 -0.09
N ARG A 69 3.36 4.38 -1.14
CA ARG A 69 2.54 4.55 -2.34
C ARG A 69 2.19 3.20 -2.97
N TYR A 70 3.19 2.39 -3.22
CA TYR A 70 3.04 1.09 -3.86
C TYR A 70 2.32 0.08 -2.97
N LEU A 71 2.61 0.09 -1.68
CA LEU A 71 1.92 -0.75 -0.70
C LEU A 71 0.43 -0.39 -0.62
N ALA A 72 0.11 0.90 -0.57
CA ALA A 72 -1.26 1.40 -0.59
C ALA A 72 -2.01 0.99 -1.86
N ALA A 73 -1.38 1.16 -3.03
CA ALA A 73 -1.95 0.73 -4.30
C ALA A 73 -2.19 -0.78 -4.35
N ALA A 74 -1.25 -1.59 -3.84
CA ALA A 74 -1.40 -3.05 -3.80
C ALA A 74 -2.54 -3.50 -2.86
N VAL A 75 -2.72 -2.84 -1.72
CA VAL A 75 -3.81 -3.12 -0.78
C VAL A 75 -5.16 -2.73 -1.40
N ILE A 76 -5.30 -1.50 -1.90
CA ILE A 76 -6.57 -0.98 -2.44
C ILE A 76 -7.03 -1.83 -3.64
N THR A 77 -6.15 -2.12 -4.59
CA THR A 77 -6.47 -2.95 -5.76
C THR A 77 -6.68 -4.43 -5.42
N GLY A 78 -6.21 -4.89 -4.26
CA GLY A 78 -6.38 -6.25 -3.78
C GLY A 78 -7.82 -6.59 -3.36
N ARG A 79 -8.69 -5.59 -3.12
CA ARG A 79 -10.08 -5.77 -2.67
C ARG A 79 -10.91 -6.68 -3.60
N ASN A 80 -10.82 -6.43 -4.91
CA ASN A 80 -11.68 -7.09 -5.91
C ASN A 80 -11.24 -8.52 -6.28
N ARG A 81 -10.19 -9.06 -5.67
CA ARG A 81 -9.53 -10.29 -6.09
C ARG A 81 -9.80 -11.51 -5.20
N GLY A 82 -10.95 -11.56 -4.51
CA GLY A 82 -11.36 -12.73 -3.75
C GLY A 82 -10.52 -13.03 -2.50
N ARG A 83 -9.76 -12.03 -2.00
CA ARG A 83 -9.07 -12.16 -0.71
C ARG A 83 -10.05 -12.44 0.41
N ASN A 84 -9.66 -13.29 1.36
CA ASN A 84 -10.40 -13.46 2.59
C ASN A 84 -10.67 -12.08 3.19
N SER A 85 -11.94 -11.74 3.36
CA SER A 85 -12.38 -10.42 3.86
C SER A 85 -11.62 -10.00 5.13
N ASN A 86 -11.31 -10.95 5.99
CA ASN A 86 -10.57 -10.71 7.25
C ASN A 86 -9.11 -10.30 7.02
N GLN A 87 -8.41 -10.91 6.06
CA GLN A 87 -7.02 -10.57 5.74
C GLN A 87 -6.93 -9.18 5.12
N TYR A 88 -7.83 -8.89 4.17
CA TYR A 88 -7.93 -7.56 3.57
C TYR A 88 -8.19 -6.47 4.62
N GLN A 89 -9.16 -6.69 5.52
CA GLN A 89 -9.48 -5.75 6.59
C GLN A 89 -8.31 -5.52 7.54
N LYS A 90 -7.53 -6.56 7.84
CA LYS A 90 -6.32 -6.44 8.64
C LYS A 90 -5.27 -5.60 7.93
N GLN A 91 -4.96 -5.92 6.68
CA GLN A 91 -3.98 -5.16 5.88
C GLN A 91 -4.38 -3.69 5.73
N LEU A 92 -5.67 -3.41 5.50
CA LEU A 92 -6.17 -2.04 5.41
C LEU A 92 -6.01 -1.29 6.75
N LYS A 93 -6.32 -1.91 7.88
CA LYS A 93 -6.13 -1.30 9.21
C LYS A 93 -4.65 -1.02 9.49
N ASP A 94 -3.78 -1.97 9.17
CA ASP A 94 -2.34 -1.80 9.35
C ASP A 94 -1.80 -0.66 8.46
N LEU A 95 -2.27 -0.58 7.21
CA LEU A 95 -1.93 0.51 6.29
C LEU A 95 -2.35 1.87 6.83
N ILE A 96 -3.60 2.02 7.30
CA ILE A 96 -4.12 3.27 7.87
C ILE A 96 -3.27 3.70 9.07
N ARG A 97 -2.90 2.75 9.94
CA ARG A 97 -2.04 3.02 11.09
C ARG A 97 -0.68 3.56 10.66
N ILE A 98 -0.06 2.95 9.66
CA ILE A 98 1.25 3.36 9.16
C ILE A 98 1.17 4.74 8.49
N VAL A 99 0.19 4.97 7.62
CA VAL A 99 -0.03 6.28 6.98
C VAL A 99 -0.22 7.39 8.03
N ARG A 100 -0.93 7.08 9.11
CA ARG A 100 -1.09 8.03 10.23
C ARG A 100 0.23 8.34 10.94
N GLN A 101 1.10 7.35 11.12
CA GLN A 101 2.40 7.52 11.75
C GLN A 101 3.37 8.32 10.87
N GLU A 102 3.40 8.02 9.57
CA GLU A 102 4.33 8.60 8.60
C GLU A 102 3.88 9.95 8.03
N GLY A 103 2.67 10.40 8.32
CA GLY A 103 2.06 11.60 7.74
C GLY A 103 2.82 12.92 7.98
N TYR A 104 3.85 12.92 8.82
CA TYR A 104 4.74 14.06 9.03
C TYR A 104 6.01 14.00 8.15
N GLU A 105 6.47 12.80 7.79
CA GLU A 105 7.72 12.61 7.06
C GLU A 105 7.49 12.37 5.56
N TYR A 106 6.37 11.75 5.21
CA TYR A 106 6.05 11.42 3.83
C TYR A 106 4.59 11.74 3.51
N ASN A 107 4.39 12.61 2.51
CA ASN A 107 3.09 12.96 1.95
C ASN A 107 3.09 12.68 0.45
N ASP A 108 2.04 12.01 0.02
CA ASP A 108 1.81 11.60 -1.36
C ASP A 108 0.29 11.58 -1.60
N PRO A 109 -0.24 11.98 -2.75
CA PRO A 109 -1.68 11.94 -3.01
C PRO A 109 -2.35 10.60 -2.73
N VAL A 110 -1.66 9.46 -2.92
CA VAL A 110 -2.19 8.13 -2.56
C VAL A 110 -2.33 7.98 -1.05
N THR A 111 -1.34 8.41 -0.27
CA THR A 111 -1.40 8.35 1.20
C THR A 111 -2.34 9.40 1.76
N ASP A 112 -2.40 10.59 1.14
CA ASP A 112 -3.33 11.66 1.51
C ASP A 112 -4.79 11.26 1.26
N PHE A 113 -5.07 10.53 0.17
CA PHE A 113 -6.38 9.94 -0.08
C PHE A 113 -6.82 9.02 1.06
N ILE A 114 -5.92 8.13 1.53
CA ILE A 114 -6.21 7.23 2.65
C ILE A 114 -6.43 8.02 3.94
N LYS A 115 -5.63 9.05 4.17
CA LYS A 115 -5.75 9.94 5.34
C LYS A 115 -7.10 10.65 5.34
N ALA A 116 -7.46 11.32 4.25
CA ALA A 116 -8.74 12.01 4.12
C ALA A 116 -9.93 11.05 4.35
N LEU A 117 -9.87 9.84 3.76
CA LEU A 117 -10.97 8.89 3.82
C LEU A 117 -11.15 8.21 5.20
N TYR A 118 -10.05 7.81 5.86
CA TYR A 118 -10.11 6.94 7.05
C TYR A 118 -9.65 7.59 8.35
N ILE A 119 -8.98 8.73 8.29
CA ILE A 119 -8.48 9.44 9.47
C ILE A 119 -9.29 10.70 9.69
N ASP A 120 -9.43 11.52 8.64
CA ASP A 120 -10.13 12.81 8.72
C ASP A 120 -11.63 12.69 8.42
N PHE A 121 -12.06 11.58 7.77
CA PHE A 121 -13.43 11.32 7.32
C PHE A 121 -13.99 12.43 6.43
N ASP A 122 -13.12 13.09 5.67
CA ASP A 122 -13.45 14.13 4.71
C ASP A 122 -13.60 13.52 3.32
N PHE A 123 -14.87 13.30 2.91
CA PHE A 123 -15.18 12.67 1.63
C PHE A 123 -14.94 13.59 0.44
N GLU A 124 -15.06 14.90 0.61
CA GLU A 124 -14.81 15.88 -0.46
C GLU A 124 -13.31 15.96 -0.75
N GLU A 125 -12.49 16.08 0.28
CA GLU A 125 -11.04 16.07 0.12
C GLU A 125 -10.55 14.69 -0.39
N ALA A 126 -11.16 13.58 0.04
CA ALA A 126 -10.85 12.25 -0.47
C ALA A 126 -11.11 12.14 -1.99
N GLN A 127 -12.21 12.69 -2.50
CA GLN A 127 -12.50 12.72 -3.94
C GLN A 127 -11.50 13.58 -4.71
N LYS A 128 -11.12 14.73 -4.17
CA LYS A 128 -10.12 15.61 -4.76
C LYS A 128 -8.76 14.90 -4.83
N LYS A 129 -8.34 14.29 -3.70
CA LYS A 129 -7.09 13.52 -3.63
C LYS A 129 -7.09 12.31 -4.55
N LEU A 130 -8.24 11.69 -4.77
CA LEU A 130 -8.37 10.60 -5.75
C LEU A 130 -8.09 11.10 -7.18
N SER A 131 -8.57 12.29 -7.55
CA SER A 131 -8.29 12.87 -8.85
C SER A 131 -6.81 13.21 -9.05
N GLU A 132 -6.16 13.78 -8.03
CA GLU A 132 -4.70 14.02 -8.02
C GLU A 132 -3.92 12.69 -8.11
N THR A 133 -4.39 11.67 -7.41
CA THR A 133 -3.81 10.31 -7.43
C THR A 133 -3.88 9.69 -8.82
N GLU A 134 -5.01 9.82 -9.52
CA GLU A 134 -5.18 9.26 -10.87
C GLU A 134 -4.12 9.77 -11.83
N GLU A 135 -3.80 11.06 -11.78
CA GLU A 135 -2.76 11.67 -12.62
C GLU A 135 -1.36 11.09 -12.30
N ILE A 136 -1.06 10.92 -11.02
CA ILE A 136 0.23 10.34 -10.58
C ILE A 136 0.35 8.88 -10.99
N LEU A 137 -0.72 8.08 -10.82
CA LEU A 137 -0.71 6.67 -11.18
C LEU A 137 -0.47 6.45 -12.67
N LYS A 138 -1.02 7.32 -13.53
CA LYS A 138 -0.81 7.27 -14.99
C LYS A 138 0.62 7.60 -15.41
N ASN A 139 1.35 8.34 -14.57
CA ASN A 139 2.75 8.73 -14.81
C ASN A 139 3.76 7.82 -14.08
N ASP A 140 3.30 6.89 -13.26
CA ASP A 140 4.17 5.98 -12.50
C ASP A 140 4.39 4.67 -13.25
N PHE A 141 5.66 4.27 -13.40
CA PHE A 141 6.07 3.09 -14.17
C PHE A 141 5.40 1.78 -13.69
N PHE A 142 5.29 1.58 -12.38
CA PHE A 142 4.72 0.36 -11.83
C PHE A 142 3.20 0.38 -11.73
N LEU A 143 2.62 1.57 -11.58
CA LEU A 143 1.20 1.74 -11.26
C LEU A 143 0.33 2.02 -12.49
N LEU A 144 0.93 2.37 -13.63
CA LEU A 144 0.21 2.66 -14.86
C LEU A 144 -0.81 1.56 -15.24
N GLY A 145 -0.37 0.29 -15.20
CA GLY A 145 -1.25 -0.84 -15.52
C GLY A 145 -2.34 -1.14 -14.48
N ALA A 146 -2.26 -0.54 -13.29
CA ALA A 146 -3.21 -0.70 -12.21
C ALA A 146 -4.05 0.56 -11.94
N ALA A 147 -3.84 1.64 -12.68
CA ALA A 147 -4.43 2.95 -12.41
C ALA A 147 -5.98 2.90 -12.44
N ASP A 148 -6.57 2.35 -13.49
CA ASP A 148 -8.02 2.26 -13.61
C ASP A 148 -8.64 1.38 -12.51
N LEU A 149 -8.01 0.22 -12.23
CA LEU A 149 -8.44 -0.66 -11.16
C LEU A 149 -8.34 0.00 -9.78
N PHE A 150 -7.30 0.82 -9.57
CA PHE A 150 -7.14 1.58 -8.34
C PHE A 150 -8.27 2.58 -8.17
N VAL A 151 -8.55 3.39 -9.20
CA VAL A 151 -9.59 4.42 -9.18
C VAL A 151 -10.96 3.79 -8.90
N ASP A 152 -11.31 2.70 -9.56
CA ASP A 152 -12.58 2.00 -9.33
C ASP A 152 -12.65 1.43 -7.91
N SER A 153 -11.58 0.79 -7.43
CA SER A 153 -11.52 0.27 -6.07
C SER A 153 -11.61 1.39 -5.02
N ALA A 154 -10.97 2.52 -5.27
CA ALA A 154 -11.02 3.69 -4.39
C ALA A 154 -12.41 4.32 -4.32
N ARG A 155 -13.12 4.43 -5.45
CA ARG A 155 -14.53 4.89 -5.48
C ARG A 155 -15.44 3.97 -4.66
N HIS A 156 -15.23 2.66 -4.76
CA HIS A 156 -15.95 1.70 -3.91
C HIS A 156 -15.64 1.88 -2.42
N LEU A 157 -14.38 2.17 -2.05
CA LEU A 157 -14.02 2.43 -0.66
C LEU A 157 -14.67 3.71 -0.12
N ILE A 158 -14.71 4.78 -0.92
CA ILE A 158 -15.43 6.02 -0.56
C ILE A 158 -16.90 5.70 -0.29
N SER A 159 -17.58 5.02 -1.22
CA SER A 159 -18.99 4.66 -1.09
C SER A 159 -19.25 3.79 0.13
N GLU A 160 -18.41 2.77 0.36
CA GLU A 160 -18.53 1.90 1.54
C GLU A 160 -18.32 2.65 2.85
N SER A 161 -17.34 3.54 2.90
CA SER A 161 -17.05 4.34 4.10
C SER A 161 -18.18 5.33 4.38
N TYR A 162 -18.70 5.96 3.33
CA TYR A 162 -19.84 6.85 3.43
C TYR A 162 -21.09 6.12 3.96
N CYS A 163 -21.41 4.94 3.40
CA CYS A 163 -22.55 4.12 3.84
C CYS A 163 -22.43 3.62 5.29
N LYS A 164 -21.21 3.46 5.81
CA LYS A 164 -20.99 3.07 7.22
C LYS A 164 -21.25 4.20 8.21
N ILE A 165 -21.06 5.44 7.76
CA ILE A 165 -21.18 6.64 8.63
C ILE A 165 -22.58 7.25 8.49
N HIS A 166 -23.13 7.30 7.30
CA HIS A 166 -24.42 7.93 7.02
C HIS A 166 -25.53 6.89 6.87
N GLN A 167 -26.64 7.11 7.58
CA GLN A 167 -27.83 6.27 7.53
C GLN A 167 -28.71 6.51 6.29
N ARG A 168 -28.51 7.63 5.59
CA ARG A 168 -29.26 8.01 4.39
C ARG A 168 -28.30 8.45 3.31
N ILE A 169 -28.59 8.03 2.08
CA ILE A 169 -27.87 8.42 0.87
C ILE A 169 -28.85 9.14 -0.01
N ASP A 170 -28.59 10.42 -0.31
CA ASP A 170 -29.33 11.17 -1.34
C ASP A 170 -28.71 10.86 -2.71
N ILE A 171 -29.47 10.22 -3.56
CA ILE A 171 -29.11 9.97 -4.95
C ILE A 171 -29.65 11.13 -5.78
N LYS A 172 -28.74 11.99 -6.24
CA LYS A 172 -29.06 13.06 -7.20
C LYS A 172 -28.73 12.63 -8.61
#